data_b76ed47ac198ddcf33f98ba9efc0c345
#
_entry.id   b76ed47ac198ddcf33f98ba9efc0c345
#
_cell.length_a   1.000
_cell.length_b   1.000
_cell.length_c   1.000
_cell.angle_alpha   90.00
_cell.angle_beta   90.00
_cell.angle_gamma   90.00
#
_symmetry.space_group_name_H-M   'P 1'
#
loop_
_entity.id
_entity.type
_entity.pdbx_description
1 polymer ?
#
loop_
_entity_poly.entity_id
_entity_poly.type
_entity_poly.pdbx_seq_one_letter_code
_entity_poly.pdbx_strand_id
1 'polypeptide(L)'
;MSKQRCLVVGMGGISRSMVKILQTLPWFFGVGVVDISEAGQAAGRELLPEAEIFDDLSRALVALKPDAVLINTPSELHFSQTKLCLEVGCHVLVAKPITYDFTAAVALVALAKERGVTLSVGQQLRYNRHYAALARFVASGGLGSVEAAWFMNSKPRPKVANLAKMLQPTLYENACHHFDAFLSVFASHDPEWIFCDGFVPSWSAYAGPCMVNALIGFSGGLHLSYHGGFSSQAPMYEFRLEGSGGALKCRGLHMSNDTMDYELAPALGSFAVCRIDDDIPAQTPWIPFFEHWHAYLAGGPEPPFSGRNNLKVFALLSAAIASVETGQRVRIKDNPLYAEAFL
;
A
#
# COMPACT_ATOMS: atom_id res chain seq x y z
N MET A 1 -21.12 -18.64 6.83
CA MET A 1 -19.97 -18.43 5.92
C MET A 1 -18.96 -19.53 6.18
N SER A 2 -18.40 -20.20 5.16
CA SER A 2 -17.34 -21.18 5.33
C SER A 2 -16.07 -20.47 5.81
N LYS A 3 -15.35 -21.10 6.75
CA LYS A 3 -14.06 -20.59 7.21
C LYS A 3 -13.03 -20.74 6.09
N GLN A 4 -12.23 -19.71 5.86
CA GLN A 4 -11.08 -19.74 4.94
C GLN A 4 -9.86 -20.31 5.67
N ARG A 5 -9.29 -21.37 5.15
CA ARG A 5 -8.08 -22.02 5.65
C ARG A 5 -6.86 -21.23 5.20
N CYS A 6 -6.30 -20.45 6.09
CA CYS A 6 -5.22 -19.51 5.77
C CYS A 6 -3.87 -20.00 6.29
N LEU A 7 -2.85 -19.99 5.42
CA LEU A 7 -1.45 -20.17 5.77
C LEU A 7 -0.77 -18.80 5.89
N VAL A 8 -0.04 -18.56 6.97
CA VAL A 8 0.72 -17.33 7.19
C VAL A 8 2.21 -17.58 6.96
N VAL A 9 2.83 -16.83 6.05
CA VAL A 9 4.24 -16.96 5.67
C VAL A 9 5.00 -15.72 6.11
N GLY A 10 5.95 -15.90 7.05
CA GLY A 10 6.64 -14.81 7.74
C GLY A 10 5.85 -14.27 8.93
N MET A 11 6.39 -14.38 10.14
CA MET A 11 5.75 -13.95 11.39
C MET A 11 6.46 -12.75 12.02
N GLY A 12 6.85 -11.79 11.16
CA GLY A 12 7.41 -10.50 11.56
C GLY A 12 6.39 -9.56 12.20
N GLY A 13 6.81 -8.32 12.52
CA GLY A 13 5.97 -7.35 13.25
C GLY A 13 4.64 -7.04 12.56
N ILE A 14 4.63 -6.83 11.24
CA ILE A 14 3.41 -6.59 10.46
C ILE A 14 2.48 -7.80 10.49
N SER A 15 3.03 -8.99 10.28
CA SER A 15 2.26 -10.24 10.30
C SER A 15 1.54 -10.44 11.64
N ARG A 16 2.25 -10.23 12.74
CA ARG A 16 1.67 -10.33 14.09
C ARG A 16 0.48 -9.38 14.28
N SER A 17 0.61 -8.15 13.79
CA SER A 17 -0.49 -7.17 13.84
C SER A 17 -1.68 -7.58 12.97
N MET A 18 -1.43 -8.09 11.77
CA MET A 18 -2.47 -8.59 10.86
C MET A 18 -3.19 -9.81 11.45
N VAL A 19 -2.44 -10.79 11.96
CA VAL A 19 -3.00 -12.02 12.54
C VAL A 19 -3.89 -11.72 13.75
N LYS A 20 -3.50 -10.79 14.63
CA LYS A 20 -4.34 -10.36 15.76
C LYS A 20 -5.70 -9.83 15.31
N ILE A 21 -5.75 -9.09 14.19
CA ILE A 21 -7.00 -8.59 13.63
C ILE A 21 -7.77 -9.72 12.94
N LEU A 22 -7.10 -10.54 12.12
CA LEU A 22 -7.72 -11.67 11.42
C LEU A 22 -8.42 -12.64 12.39
N GLN A 23 -7.83 -12.90 13.56
CA GLN A 23 -8.44 -13.74 14.59
C GLN A 23 -9.78 -13.20 15.12
N THR A 24 -10.07 -11.90 14.98
CA THR A 24 -11.36 -11.32 15.34
C THR A 24 -12.44 -11.53 14.26
N LEU A 25 -12.04 -11.99 13.08
CA LEU A 25 -12.93 -12.16 11.93
C LEU A 25 -13.45 -13.61 11.85
N PRO A 26 -14.78 -13.82 11.79
CA PRO A 26 -15.39 -15.15 11.95
C PRO A 26 -15.05 -16.14 10.83
N TRP A 27 -14.63 -15.65 9.67
CA TRP A 27 -14.28 -16.45 8.51
C TRP A 27 -12.82 -16.92 8.48
N PHE A 28 -11.94 -16.28 9.27
CA PHE A 28 -10.51 -16.63 9.30
C PHE A 28 -10.28 -17.93 10.06
N PHE A 29 -9.47 -18.84 9.49
CA PHE A 29 -8.96 -20.02 10.17
C PHE A 29 -7.49 -20.23 9.80
N GLY A 30 -6.59 -19.88 10.72
CA GLY A 30 -5.14 -20.06 10.55
C GLY A 30 -4.77 -21.53 10.68
N VAL A 31 -4.46 -22.20 9.58
CA VAL A 31 -4.11 -23.63 9.56
C VAL A 31 -2.63 -23.87 9.71
N GLY A 32 -1.77 -22.91 9.43
CA GLY A 32 -0.33 -23.05 9.56
C GLY A 32 0.42 -21.71 9.56
N VAL A 33 1.65 -21.78 10.02
CA VAL A 33 2.63 -20.69 9.97
C VAL A 33 3.93 -21.22 9.40
N VAL A 34 4.51 -20.48 8.45
CA VAL A 34 5.86 -20.72 7.93
C VAL A 34 6.78 -19.58 8.36
N ASP A 35 7.82 -19.90 9.11
CA ASP A 35 8.90 -18.93 9.43
C ASP A 35 10.22 -19.68 9.64
N ILE A 36 11.31 -19.16 9.08
CA ILE A 36 12.65 -19.76 9.20
C ILE A 36 13.32 -19.47 10.55
N SER A 37 12.79 -18.48 11.30
CA SER A 37 13.36 -18.08 12.58
C SER A 37 12.60 -18.69 13.76
N GLU A 38 13.33 -19.11 14.79
CA GLU A 38 12.72 -19.58 16.04
C GLU A 38 11.78 -18.57 16.66
N ALA A 39 12.14 -17.26 16.59
CA ALA A 39 11.32 -16.17 17.12
C ALA A 39 9.99 -16.00 16.34
N GLY A 40 10.01 -16.19 15.02
CA GLY A 40 8.80 -16.19 14.20
C GLY A 40 7.92 -17.40 14.48
N GLN A 41 8.51 -18.59 14.57
CA GLN A 41 7.81 -19.83 14.92
C GLN A 41 7.17 -19.76 16.32
N ALA A 42 7.90 -19.23 17.31
CA ALA A 42 7.38 -19.02 18.67
C ALA A 42 6.17 -18.07 18.67
N ALA A 43 6.26 -16.95 17.93
CA ALA A 43 5.14 -16.03 17.78
C ALA A 43 3.94 -16.68 17.03
N GLY A 44 4.21 -17.58 16.09
CA GLY A 44 3.18 -18.40 15.45
C GLY A 44 2.42 -19.28 16.44
N ARG A 45 3.13 -20.01 17.28
CA ARG A 45 2.53 -20.85 18.34
C ARG A 45 1.72 -20.04 19.35
N GLU A 46 2.20 -18.84 19.70
CA GLU A 46 1.49 -17.96 20.62
C GLU A 46 0.19 -17.42 20.03
N LEU A 47 0.25 -16.90 18.80
CA LEU A 47 -0.89 -16.22 18.17
C LEU A 47 -1.88 -17.20 17.53
N LEU A 48 -1.43 -18.32 17.02
CA LEU A 48 -2.23 -19.33 16.34
C LEU A 48 -1.94 -20.72 16.95
N PRO A 49 -2.40 -21.01 18.17
CA PRO A 49 -2.02 -22.22 18.91
C PRO A 49 -2.47 -23.54 18.25
N GLU A 50 -3.48 -23.47 17.37
CA GLU A 50 -3.96 -24.65 16.63
C GLU A 50 -3.28 -24.81 15.25
N ALA A 51 -2.44 -23.85 14.84
CA ALA A 51 -1.76 -23.88 13.54
C ALA A 51 -0.50 -24.75 13.59
N GLU A 52 -0.27 -25.52 12.53
CA GLU A 52 0.99 -26.24 12.37
C GLU A 52 2.13 -25.28 12.01
N ILE A 53 3.34 -25.55 12.53
CA ILE A 53 4.51 -24.69 12.31
C ILE A 53 5.48 -25.38 11.36
N PHE A 54 5.90 -24.63 10.33
CA PHE A 54 6.84 -25.07 9.31
C PHE A 54 8.00 -24.09 9.18
N ASP A 55 9.12 -24.57 8.69
CA ASP A 55 10.29 -23.81 8.26
C ASP A 55 10.42 -23.69 6.72
N ASP A 56 9.59 -24.45 5.99
CA ASP A 56 9.58 -24.54 4.53
C ASP A 56 8.16 -24.38 3.96
N LEU A 57 8.02 -23.45 2.99
CA LEU A 57 6.73 -23.15 2.37
C LEU A 57 6.19 -24.31 1.52
N SER A 58 7.05 -24.98 0.77
CA SER A 58 6.60 -26.08 -0.11
C SER A 58 6.03 -27.25 0.71
N ARG A 59 6.69 -27.57 1.83
CA ARG A 59 6.21 -28.61 2.77
C ARG A 59 4.86 -28.23 3.38
N ALA A 60 4.70 -26.96 3.80
CA ALA A 60 3.45 -26.47 4.36
C ALA A 60 2.29 -26.52 3.34
N LEU A 61 2.53 -26.11 2.10
CA LEU A 61 1.52 -26.15 1.03
C LEU A 61 1.04 -27.57 0.74
N VAL A 62 1.96 -28.55 0.66
CA VAL A 62 1.62 -29.95 0.43
C VAL A 62 0.84 -30.56 1.59
N ALA A 63 1.27 -30.28 2.83
CA ALA A 63 0.67 -30.84 4.05
C ALA A 63 -0.72 -30.28 4.33
N LEU A 64 -0.87 -28.95 4.21
CA LEU A 64 -2.06 -28.23 4.68
C LEU A 64 -3.10 -27.98 3.59
N LYS A 65 -2.68 -27.87 2.33
CA LYS A 65 -3.54 -27.47 1.19
C LYS A 65 -4.45 -26.28 1.58
N PRO A 66 -3.88 -25.11 1.90
CA PRO A 66 -4.65 -23.95 2.34
C PRO A 66 -5.48 -23.36 1.19
N ASP A 67 -6.61 -22.72 1.52
CA ASP A 67 -7.40 -21.97 0.53
C ASP A 67 -6.69 -20.67 0.15
N ALA A 68 -6.09 -20.02 1.14
CA ALA A 68 -5.40 -18.73 0.96
C ALA A 68 -4.07 -18.67 1.72
N VAL A 69 -3.13 -17.89 1.19
CA VAL A 69 -1.81 -17.68 1.77
C VAL A 69 -1.55 -16.20 1.96
N LEU A 70 -1.14 -15.81 3.19
CA LEU A 70 -0.69 -14.47 3.53
C LEU A 70 0.83 -14.45 3.54
N ILE A 71 1.46 -13.70 2.62
CA ILE A 71 2.91 -13.61 2.49
C ILE A 71 3.39 -12.27 3.07
N ASN A 72 4.11 -12.33 4.20
CA ASN A 72 4.63 -11.18 4.95
C ASN A 72 6.14 -11.32 5.20
N THR A 73 6.85 -11.93 4.28
CA THR A 73 8.31 -12.10 4.30
C THR A 73 9.02 -10.83 3.82
N PRO A 74 10.37 -10.78 3.84
CA PRO A 74 11.10 -9.74 3.12
C PRO A 74 10.74 -9.69 1.63
N SER A 75 10.69 -8.48 1.08
CA SER A 75 10.13 -8.24 -0.26
C SER A 75 10.89 -8.95 -1.40
N GLU A 76 12.16 -9.29 -1.19
CA GLU A 76 12.98 -10.07 -2.11
C GLU A 76 12.42 -11.48 -2.38
N LEU A 77 11.65 -12.01 -1.42
CA LEU A 77 11.03 -13.33 -1.50
C LEU A 77 9.61 -13.31 -2.07
N HIS A 78 8.99 -12.14 -2.19
CA HIS A 78 7.57 -12.02 -2.58
C HIS A 78 7.29 -12.69 -3.91
N PHE A 79 8.11 -12.43 -4.94
CA PHE A 79 7.89 -13.01 -6.26
C PHE A 79 7.89 -14.54 -6.25
N SER A 80 8.93 -15.15 -5.72
CA SER A 80 9.09 -16.61 -5.72
C SER A 80 8.03 -17.32 -4.88
N GLN A 81 7.72 -16.78 -3.69
CA GLN A 81 6.72 -17.35 -2.81
C GLN A 81 5.30 -17.18 -3.34
N THR A 82 4.97 -15.98 -3.88
CA THR A 82 3.67 -15.72 -4.52
C THR A 82 3.47 -16.65 -5.71
N LYS A 83 4.47 -16.75 -6.60
CA LYS A 83 4.43 -17.64 -7.75
C LYS A 83 4.14 -19.07 -7.34
N LEU A 84 4.89 -19.60 -6.37
CA LEU A 84 4.70 -20.97 -5.86
C LEU A 84 3.27 -21.21 -5.34
N CYS A 85 2.72 -20.27 -4.54
CA CYS A 85 1.37 -20.39 -4.01
C CYS A 85 0.30 -20.35 -5.11
N LEU A 86 0.44 -19.47 -6.10
CA LEU A 86 -0.47 -19.38 -7.24
C LEU A 86 -0.41 -20.65 -8.10
N GLU A 87 0.78 -21.21 -8.34
CA GLU A 87 0.99 -22.44 -9.11
C GLU A 87 0.25 -23.65 -8.51
N VAL A 88 0.15 -23.73 -7.20
CA VAL A 88 -0.59 -24.81 -6.51
C VAL A 88 -2.07 -24.49 -6.29
N GLY A 89 -2.56 -23.37 -6.81
CA GLY A 89 -3.99 -23.01 -6.79
C GLY A 89 -4.46 -22.33 -5.51
N CYS A 90 -3.58 -21.71 -4.74
CA CYS A 90 -3.96 -20.93 -3.56
C CYS A 90 -4.26 -19.47 -3.94
N HIS A 91 -5.27 -18.87 -3.29
CA HIS A 91 -5.43 -17.43 -3.27
C HIS A 91 -4.27 -16.78 -2.48
N VAL A 92 -3.77 -15.62 -2.93
CA VAL A 92 -2.62 -14.98 -2.28
C VAL A 92 -2.93 -13.54 -1.88
N LEU A 93 -2.57 -13.21 -0.63
CA LEU A 93 -2.39 -11.85 -0.16
C LEU A 93 -0.91 -11.64 0.16
N VAL A 94 -0.21 -10.87 -0.65
CA VAL A 94 1.21 -10.55 -0.44
C VAL A 94 1.36 -9.15 0.13
N ALA A 95 2.30 -8.95 1.06
CA ALA A 95 2.63 -7.62 1.56
C ALA A 95 3.16 -6.72 0.42
N LYS A 96 3.14 -5.41 0.65
CA LYS A 96 3.71 -4.42 -0.29
C LYS A 96 5.25 -4.34 -0.14
N PRO A 97 5.97 -4.01 -1.22
CA PRO A 97 5.49 -4.03 -2.61
C PRO A 97 5.25 -5.48 -3.07
N ILE A 98 4.44 -5.65 -4.10
CA ILE A 98 4.15 -6.99 -4.67
C ILE A 98 5.44 -7.70 -5.11
N THR A 99 6.38 -6.97 -5.66
CA THR A 99 7.75 -7.35 -6.06
C THR A 99 8.59 -6.08 -6.27
N TYR A 100 9.85 -6.20 -6.69
CA TYR A 100 10.70 -5.07 -7.09
C TYR A 100 10.73 -4.80 -8.60
N ASP A 101 10.19 -5.69 -9.41
CA ASP A 101 10.19 -5.61 -10.88
C ASP A 101 8.76 -5.58 -11.44
N PHE A 102 8.47 -4.59 -12.32
CA PHE A 102 7.13 -4.41 -12.87
C PHE A 102 6.71 -5.58 -13.76
N THR A 103 7.62 -6.10 -14.58
CA THR A 103 7.33 -7.23 -15.47
C THR A 103 7.03 -8.50 -14.66
N ALA A 104 7.75 -8.70 -13.55
CA ALA A 104 7.46 -9.78 -12.61
C ALA A 104 6.07 -9.63 -11.95
N ALA A 105 5.64 -8.40 -11.62
CA ALA A 105 4.29 -8.17 -11.10
C ALA A 105 3.21 -8.52 -12.12
N VAL A 106 3.39 -8.10 -13.38
CA VAL A 106 2.49 -8.47 -14.50
C VAL A 106 2.42 -9.99 -14.66
N ALA A 107 3.56 -10.69 -14.60
CA ALA A 107 3.59 -12.15 -14.68
C ALA A 107 2.82 -12.83 -13.55
N LEU A 108 2.89 -12.33 -12.31
CA LEU A 108 2.10 -12.85 -11.19
C LEU A 108 0.60 -12.63 -11.39
N VAL A 109 0.20 -11.46 -11.90
CA VAL A 109 -1.22 -11.17 -12.21
C VAL A 109 -1.74 -12.09 -13.29
N ALA A 110 -0.97 -12.32 -14.35
CA ALA A 110 -1.31 -13.24 -15.43
C ALA A 110 -1.44 -14.68 -14.91
N LEU A 111 -0.50 -15.13 -14.06
CA LEU A 111 -0.53 -16.46 -13.45
C LEU A 111 -1.77 -16.65 -12.56
N ALA A 112 -2.11 -15.67 -11.73
CA ALA A 112 -3.30 -15.74 -10.88
C ALA A 112 -4.58 -15.90 -11.71
N LYS A 113 -4.70 -15.15 -12.82
CA LYS A 113 -5.80 -15.25 -13.79
C LYS A 113 -5.83 -16.62 -14.44
N GLU A 114 -4.69 -17.14 -14.91
CA GLU A 114 -4.56 -18.48 -15.52
C GLU A 114 -5.03 -19.59 -14.57
N ARG A 115 -4.65 -19.49 -13.29
CA ARG A 115 -4.99 -20.48 -12.25
C ARG A 115 -6.39 -20.32 -11.67
N GLY A 116 -7.12 -19.26 -12.03
CA GLY A 116 -8.45 -18.99 -11.49
C GLY A 116 -8.47 -18.66 -10.01
N VAL A 117 -7.37 -18.09 -9.48
CA VAL A 117 -7.23 -17.67 -8.09
C VAL A 117 -7.03 -16.17 -7.97
N THR A 118 -7.26 -15.62 -6.78
CA THR A 118 -7.07 -14.19 -6.55
C THR A 118 -5.66 -13.88 -6.07
N LEU A 119 -5.09 -12.80 -6.58
CA LEU A 119 -3.89 -12.14 -6.06
C LEU A 119 -4.27 -10.79 -5.50
N SER A 120 -3.86 -10.50 -4.27
CA SER A 120 -4.11 -9.23 -3.58
C SER A 120 -2.81 -8.70 -2.96
N VAL A 121 -2.71 -7.39 -2.80
CA VAL A 121 -1.54 -6.71 -2.24
C VAL A 121 -1.91 -5.96 -0.97
N GLY A 122 -1.09 -6.02 0.07
CA GLY A 122 -1.33 -5.43 1.39
C GLY A 122 -1.31 -3.90 1.40
N GLN A 123 -2.19 -3.26 0.64
CA GLN A 123 -2.33 -1.78 0.52
C GLN A 123 -3.53 -1.28 1.34
N GLN A 124 -3.47 -1.45 2.65
CA GLN A 124 -4.56 -1.10 3.55
C GLN A 124 -4.74 0.42 3.78
N LEU A 125 -3.74 1.24 3.43
CA LEU A 125 -3.74 2.65 3.86
C LEU A 125 -4.90 3.46 3.28
N ARG A 126 -5.38 3.14 2.07
CA ARG A 126 -6.57 3.75 1.47
C ARG A 126 -7.84 3.66 2.33
N TYR A 127 -7.89 2.65 3.23
CA TYR A 127 -8.99 2.45 4.20
C TYR A 127 -8.77 3.20 5.52
N ASN A 128 -7.66 3.91 5.66
CA ASN A 128 -7.50 4.81 6.80
C ASN A 128 -8.59 5.89 6.73
N ARG A 129 -9.18 6.20 7.88
CA ARG A 129 -10.32 7.10 8.02
C ARG A 129 -10.16 8.40 7.24
N HIS A 130 -9.03 9.07 7.34
CA HIS A 130 -8.83 10.35 6.68
C HIS A 130 -8.67 10.23 5.14
N TYR A 131 -8.04 9.18 4.61
CA TYR A 131 -7.98 8.98 3.16
C TYR A 131 -9.36 8.61 2.60
N ALA A 132 -10.13 7.79 3.31
CA ALA A 132 -11.52 7.49 2.94
C ALA A 132 -12.38 8.75 2.95
N ALA A 133 -12.18 9.64 3.94
CA ALA A 133 -12.86 10.93 4.01
C ALA A 133 -12.50 11.86 2.84
N LEU A 134 -11.20 11.98 2.55
CA LEU A 134 -10.70 12.79 1.42
C LEU A 134 -11.25 12.26 0.09
N ALA A 135 -11.15 10.95 -0.15
CA ALA A 135 -11.66 10.33 -1.39
C ALA A 135 -13.16 10.60 -1.58
N ARG A 136 -13.95 10.42 -0.53
CA ARG A 136 -15.39 10.71 -0.56
C ARG A 136 -15.67 12.19 -0.78
N PHE A 137 -14.96 13.09 -0.10
CA PHE A 137 -15.16 14.53 -0.22
C PHE A 137 -14.83 15.02 -1.63
N VAL A 138 -13.73 14.54 -2.23
CA VAL A 138 -13.39 14.85 -3.63
C VAL A 138 -14.43 14.28 -4.59
N ALA A 139 -14.83 13.01 -4.40
CA ALA A 139 -15.85 12.38 -5.26
C ALA A 139 -17.22 13.03 -5.20
N SER A 140 -17.58 13.66 -4.06
CA SER A 140 -18.84 14.41 -3.92
C SER A 140 -18.84 15.77 -4.63
N GLY A 141 -17.72 16.18 -5.22
CA GLY A 141 -17.56 17.49 -5.85
C GLY A 141 -17.36 18.64 -4.86
N GLY A 142 -17.03 18.36 -3.59
CA GLY A 142 -16.87 19.37 -2.54
C GLY A 142 -15.83 20.47 -2.84
N LEU A 143 -14.92 20.22 -3.81
CA LEU A 143 -13.93 21.20 -4.28
C LEU A 143 -14.11 21.60 -5.76
N GLY A 144 -15.15 21.10 -6.44
CA GLY A 144 -15.21 21.19 -7.90
C GLY A 144 -14.12 20.34 -8.57
N SER A 145 -13.57 20.81 -9.70
CA SER A 145 -12.42 20.15 -10.34
C SER A 145 -11.15 20.42 -9.54
N VAL A 146 -10.53 19.35 -9.00
CA VAL A 146 -9.24 19.44 -8.30
C VAL A 146 -8.12 19.36 -9.35
N GLU A 147 -7.27 20.39 -9.40
CA GLU A 147 -6.19 20.49 -10.39
C GLU A 147 -4.80 20.69 -9.78
N ALA A 148 -4.72 21.00 -8.48
CA ALA A 148 -3.46 21.12 -7.77
C ALA A 148 -3.53 20.46 -6.39
N ALA A 149 -2.44 19.78 -6.01
CA ALA A 149 -2.32 19.17 -4.70
C ALA A 149 -0.87 19.22 -4.18
N TRP A 150 -0.73 19.30 -2.86
CA TRP A 150 0.57 19.24 -2.16
C TRP A 150 0.49 18.23 -1.04
N PHE A 151 1.43 17.31 -1.03
CA PHE A 151 1.52 16.28 -0.02
C PHE A 151 2.89 16.28 0.63
N MET A 152 2.91 16.33 1.96
CA MET A 152 4.14 16.27 2.77
C MET A 152 4.01 15.22 3.85
N ASN A 153 4.96 14.29 3.89
CA ASN A 153 5.06 13.29 4.95
C ASN A 153 6.50 13.16 5.45
N SER A 154 6.80 13.88 6.53
CA SER A 154 8.05 13.74 7.28
C SER A 154 7.85 12.70 8.36
N LYS A 155 8.52 11.55 8.24
CA LYS A 155 8.40 10.40 9.15
C LYS A 155 9.76 10.00 9.68
N PRO A 156 10.30 10.66 10.73
CA PRO A 156 11.59 10.31 11.29
C PRO A 156 11.69 8.82 11.64
N ARG A 157 12.67 8.12 11.07
CA ARG A 157 12.96 6.71 11.34
C ARG A 157 14.46 6.52 11.62
N PRO A 158 14.95 6.98 12.78
CA PRO A 158 16.40 6.96 13.11
C PRO A 158 16.95 5.54 13.28
N LYS A 159 16.10 4.57 13.66
CA LYS A 159 16.45 3.15 13.77
C LYS A 159 16.07 2.45 12.48
N VAL A 160 17.04 2.33 11.60
CA VAL A 160 16.79 1.90 10.22
C VAL A 160 16.84 0.40 9.99
N ALA A 161 17.42 -0.38 10.91
CA ALA A 161 17.49 -1.85 10.82
C ALA A 161 17.76 -2.35 9.38
N ASN A 162 16.87 -3.18 8.84
CA ASN A 162 17.00 -3.75 7.50
C ASN A 162 16.84 -2.70 6.37
N LEU A 163 16.23 -1.55 6.66
CA LEU A 163 16.02 -0.49 5.66
C LEU A 163 17.32 0.25 5.32
N ALA A 164 18.34 0.21 6.20
CA ALA A 164 19.61 0.94 6.01
C ALA A 164 20.30 0.62 4.69
N LYS A 165 20.18 -0.61 4.23
CA LYS A 165 20.83 -1.13 3.01
C LYS A 165 19.94 -1.06 1.76
N MET A 166 18.69 -0.67 1.90
CA MET A 166 17.73 -0.60 0.79
C MET A 166 18.09 0.54 -0.15
N LEU A 167 18.06 0.31 -1.46
CA LEU A 167 18.44 1.32 -2.46
C LEU A 167 17.43 2.46 -2.55
N GLN A 168 16.13 2.19 -2.33
CA GLN A 168 15.05 3.19 -2.41
C GLN A 168 14.10 3.06 -1.20
N PRO A 169 14.59 3.27 0.05
CA PRO A 169 13.84 2.96 1.25
C PRO A 169 12.53 3.73 1.35
N THR A 170 12.52 5.04 1.06
CA THR A 170 11.33 5.88 1.15
C THR A 170 10.29 5.51 0.09
N LEU A 171 10.72 5.21 -1.14
CA LEU A 171 9.83 4.82 -2.22
C LEU A 171 9.15 3.49 -1.94
N TYR A 172 9.90 2.44 -1.61
CA TYR A 172 9.34 1.11 -1.35
C TYR A 172 8.56 1.02 -0.03
N GLU A 173 9.01 1.70 1.03
CA GLU A 173 8.43 1.52 2.36
C GLU A 173 7.34 2.53 2.73
N ASN A 174 7.33 3.69 2.08
CA ASN A 174 6.42 4.78 2.44
C ASN A 174 5.62 5.28 1.23
N ALA A 175 6.29 5.70 0.16
CA ALA A 175 5.63 6.29 -1.00
C ALA A 175 4.67 5.33 -1.70
N CYS A 176 4.95 4.02 -1.73
CA CYS A 176 4.03 3.02 -2.28
C CYS A 176 2.64 3.04 -1.61
N HIS A 177 2.57 3.32 -0.33
CA HIS A 177 1.31 3.51 0.39
C HIS A 177 0.62 4.83 0.03
N HIS A 178 1.41 5.92 -0.10
CA HIS A 178 0.87 7.22 -0.48
C HIS A 178 0.32 7.21 -1.91
N PHE A 179 1.05 6.59 -2.83
CA PHE A 179 0.62 6.47 -4.23
C PHE A 179 -0.70 5.70 -4.35
N ASP A 180 -0.85 4.61 -3.59
CA ASP A 180 -2.12 3.89 -3.47
C ASP A 180 -3.25 4.78 -2.93
N ALA A 181 -2.98 5.57 -1.89
CA ALA A 181 -3.94 6.51 -1.33
C ALA A 181 -4.30 7.63 -2.31
N PHE A 182 -3.34 8.16 -3.08
CA PHE A 182 -3.61 9.18 -4.11
C PHE A 182 -4.52 8.63 -5.21
N LEU A 183 -4.29 7.40 -5.67
CA LEU A 183 -5.18 6.74 -6.63
C LEU A 183 -6.59 6.48 -6.06
N SER A 184 -6.75 6.47 -4.74
CA SER A 184 -8.06 6.43 -4.10
C SER A 184 -8.72 7.82 -4.02
N VAL A 185 -7.95 8.85 -3.63
CA VAL A 185 -8.45 10.23 -3.52
C VAL A 185 -8.78 10.80 -4.90
N PHE A 186 -7.97 10.50 -5.89
CA PHE A 186 -8.11 10.96 -7.28
C PHE A 186 -8.58 9.84 -8.21
N ALA A 187 -9.59 9.07 -7.80
CA ALA A 187 -10.02 7.85 -8.49
C ALA A 187 -10.46 8.03 -9.95
N SER A 188 -10.83 9.26 -10.35
CA SER A 188 -11.17 9.61 -11.73
C SER A 188 -9.97 10.02 -12.59
N HIS A 189 -8.76 10.02 -12.02
CA HIS A 189 -7.54 10.48 -12.70
C HIS A 189 -6.49 9.37 -12.74
N ASP A 190 -5.96 9.09 -13.92
CA ASP A 190 -4.84 8.16 -14.11
C ASP A 190 -3.51 8.90 -13.99
N PRO A 191 -2.46 8.32 -13.40
CA PRO A 191 -1.12 8.91 -13.41
C PRO A 191 -0.54 8.87 -14.82
N GLU A 192 -0.11 10.02 -15.34
CA GLU A 192 0.43 10.14 -16.71
C GLU A 192 1.94 10.23 -16.73
N TRP A 193 2.54 10.89 -15.73
CA TRP A 193 3.98 11.07 -15.66
C TRP A 193 4.43 11.41 -14.23
N ILE A 194 5.71 11.16 -13.96
CA ILE A 194 6.37 11.57 -12.72
C ILE A 194 7.77 12.11 -13.00
N PHE A 195 8.16 13.15 -12.28
CA PHE A 195 9.55 13.55 -12.06
C PHE A 195 9.83 13.40 -10.57
N CYS A 196 10.86 12.63 -10.23
CA CYS A 196 11.21 12.29 -8.86
C CYS A 196 12.70 12.52 -8.63
N ASP A 197 13.04 13.23 -7.55
CA ASP A 197 14.39 13.41 -7.05
C ASP A 197 14.50 12.80 -5.65
N GLY A 198 15.61 12.11 -5.41
CA GLY A 198 15.87 11.45 -4.15
C GLY A 198 17.29 11.68 -3.67
N PHE A 199 17.45 12.00 -2.38
CA PHE A 199 18.76 12.28 -1.81
C PHE A 199 18.91 11.74 -0.38
N VAL A 200 20.17 11.69 0.07
CA VAL A 200 20.56 11.29 1.43
C VAL A 200 21.16 12.49 2.13
N PRO A 201 20.51 13.06 3.15
CA PRO A 201 21.10 14.14 3.95
C PRO A 201 22.35 13.67 4.69
N SER A 202 23.31 14.55 4.94
CA SER A 202 24.58 14.22 5.60
C SER A 202 24.46 13.60 6.99
N TRP A 203 23.34 13.85 7.67
CA TRP A 203 23.04 13.27 8.99
C TRP A 203 22.31 11.93 8.95
N SER A 204 22.04 11.40 7.76
CA SER A 204 21.28 10.17 7.57
C SER A 204 22.14 8.92 7.71
N ALA A 205 21.58 7.86 8.30
CA ALA A 205 22.21 6.54 8.35
C ALA A 205 21.77 5.61 7.19
N TYR A 206 20.93 6.09 6.27
CA TYR A 206 20.50 5.33 5.10
C TYR A 206 21.58 5.31 4.01
N ALA A 207 21.72 4.18 3.32
CA ALA A 207 22.61 4.07 2.17
C ALA A 207 21.97 4.62 0.89
N GLY A 208 20.65 4.48 0.74
CA GLY A 208 19.88 4.94 -0.41
C GLY A 208 19.04 6.18 -0.11
N PRO A 209 18.47 6.82 -1.16
CA PRO A 209 17.62 8.01 -1.04
C PRO A 209 16.50 7.84 -0.02
N CYS A 210 16.60 8.56 1.08
CA CYS A 210 15.66 8.52 2.19
C CYS A 210 14.84 9.81 2.34
N MET A 211 15.15 10.82 1.56
CA MET A 211 14.36 12.02 1.31
C MET A 211 14.01 12.06 -0.17
N VAL A 212 12.73 12.22 -0.48
CA VAL A 212 12.20 12.14 -1.83
C VAL A 212 11.27 13.30 -2.10
N ASN A 213 11.47 13.98 -3.24
CA ASN A 213 10.58 14.99 -3.78
C ASN A 213 10.08 14.54 -5.16
N ALA A 214 8.81 14.71 -5.44
CA ALA A 214 8.28 14.39 -6.76
C ALA A 214 7.21 15.39 -7.23
N LEU A 215 7.12 15.52 -8.55
CA LEU A 215 5.98 16.11 -9.25
C LEU A 215 5.28 14.99 -10.02
N ILE A 216 4.00 14.82 -9.81
CA ILE A 216 3.18 13.79 -10.47
C ILE A 216 2.09 14.50 -11.26
N GLY A 217 2.02 14.23 -12.56
CA GLY A 217 0.92 14.65 -13.40
C GLY A 217 -0.08 13.53 -13.59
N PHE A 218 -1.35 13.86 -13.40
CA PHE A 218 -2.48 12.98 -13.62
C PHE A 218 -3.31 13.47 -14.82
N SER A 219 -4.14 12.59 -15.36
CA SER A 219 -5.11 12.96 -16.40
C SER A 219 -6.05 14.07 -15.91
N GLY A 220 -6.61 14.85 -16.85
CA GLY A 220 -7.48 15.96 -16.51
C GLY A 220 -6.77 17.19 -15.96
N GLY A 221 -5.44 17.26 -16.06
CA GLY A 221 -4.65 18.43 -15.68
C GLY A 221 -4.30 18.52 -14.18
N LEU A 222 -4.58 17.49 -13.38
CA LEU A 222 -4.21 17.46 -11.97
C LEU A 222 -2.69 17.28 -11.80
N HIS A 223 -2.06 18.16 -11.03
CA HIS A 223 -0.67 18.10 -10.64
C HIS A 223 -0.54 17.95 -9.12
N LEU A 224 0.29 17.00 -8.66
CA LEU A 224 0.57 16.77 -7.26
C LEU A 224 2.06 16.94 -6.98
N SER A 225 2.40 17.82 -6.03
CA SER A 225 3.73 17.91 -5.45
C SER A 225 3.81 17.00 -4.23
N TYR A 226 4.81 16.12 -4.19
CA TYR A 226 5.01 15.13 -3.16
C TYR A 226 6.33 15.35 -2.43
N HIS A 227 6.30 15.24 -1.10
CA HIS A 227 7.50 15.09 -0.28
C HIS A 227 7.33 13.91 0.69
N GLY A 228 8.33 13.03 0.74
CA GLY A 228 8.42 11.93 1.69
C GLY A 228 9.82 11.82 2.29
N GLY A 229 9.92 11.66 3.61
CA GLY A 229 11.24 11.63 4.23
C GLY A 229 11.34 10.81 5.51
N PHE A 230 12.32 9.89 5.56
CA PHE A 230 12.66 9.11 6.75
C PHE A 230 13.76 9.76 7.61
N SER A 231 14.56 10.65 7.03
CA SER A 231 15.62 11.40 7.75
C SER A 231 15.21 12.84 8.09
N SER A 232 13.91 13.09 8.16
CA SER A 232 13.37 14.36 8.66
C SER A 232 13.66 14.50 10.16
N GLN A 233 13.86 15.74 10.64
CA GLN A 233 14.16 16.03 12.04
C GLN A 233 12.92 16.02 12.94
N ALA A 234 11.74 16.29 12.37
CA ALA A 234 10.46 16.28 13.08
C ALA A 234 9.37 15.63 12.22
N PRO A 235 8.37 14.97 12.86
CA PRO A 235 7.23 14.43 12.14
C PRO A 235 6.34 15.56 11.63
N MET A 236 5.84 15.40 10.39
CA MET A 236 4.85 16.27 9.79
C MET A 236 4.05 15.51 8.77
N TYR A 237 2.76 15.75 8.75
CA TYR A 237 1.86 15.32 7.71
C TYR A 237 0.97 16.48 7.29
N GLU A 238 0.94 16.79 6.00
CA GLU A 238 0.01 17.74 5.41
C GLU A 238 -0.42 17.25 4.02
N PHE A 239 -1.71 17.31 3.74
CA PHE A 239 -2.26 17.11 2.42
C PHE A 239 -3.22 18.26 2.09
N ARG A 240 -2.87 19.04 1.09
CA ARG A 240 -3.66 20.17 0.60
C ARG A 240 -4.15 19.88 -0.81
N LEU A 241 -5.42 20.16 -1.05
CA LEU A 241 -6.11 20.02 -2.33
C LEU A 241 -6.67 21.38 -2.73
N GLU A 242 -6.50 21.74 -3.99
CA GLU A 242 -7.06 22.97 -4.59
C GLU A 242 -7.93 22.59 -5.78
N GLY A 243 -9.15 23.06 -5.77
CA GLY A 243 -10.12 22.87 -6.86
C GLY A 243 -10.82 24.18 -7.23
N SER A 244 -11.61 24.13 -8.29
CA SER A 244 -12.34 25.29 -8.80
C SER A 244 -13.35 25.89 -7.81
N GLY A 245 -13.82 25.08 -6.85
CA GLY A 245 -14.77 25.51 -5.79
C GLY A 245 -14.12 25.92 -4.47
N GLY A 246 -12.81 25.74 -4.31
CA GLY A 246 -12.11 26.07 -3.06
C GLY A 246 -10.93 25.16 -2.77
N ALA A 247 -10.45 25.18 -1.51
CA ALA A 247 -9.30 24.44 -1.07
C ALA A 247 -9.59 23.70 0.24
N LEU A 248 -9.08 22.46 0.34
CA LEU A 248 -9.10 21.67 1.58
C LEU A 248 -7.68 21.39 2.03
N LYS A 249 -7.42 21.52 3.32
CA LYS A 249 -6.16 21.17 3.95
C LYS A 249 -6.41 20.22 5.10
N CYS A 250 -5.66 19.09 5.15
CA CYS A 250 -5.63 18.24 6.32
C CYS A 250 -4.22 18.12 6.88
N ARG A 251 -4.07 18.15 8.19
CA ARG A 251 -2.78 18.15 8.88
C ARG A 251 -2.79 17.20 10.06
N GLY A 252 -1.60 16.65 10.38
CA GLY A 252 -1.38 15.80 11.53
C GLY A 252 0.11 15.53 11.76
N LEU A 253 0.43 14.69 12.73
CA LEU A 253 1.83 14.32 12.99
C LEU A 253 2.31 13.21 12.04
N HIS A 254 1.43 12.29 11.68
CA HIS A 254 1.70 11.22 10.70
C HIS A 254 0.38 10.58 10.22
N MET A 255 0.46 9.83 9.11
CA MET A 255 -0.68 9.23 8.41
C MET A 255 -1.56 8.27 9.21
N SER A 256 -1.02 7.65 10.25
CA SER A 256 -1.75 6.67 11.07
C SER A 256 -2.43 7.31 12.30
N ASN A 257 -2.42 8.63 12.41
CA ASN A 257 -3.14 9.33 13.47
C ASN A 257 -4.63 9.36 13.15
N ASP A 258 -5.43 8.97 14.14
CA ASP A 258 -6.90 9.06 14.05
C ASP A 258 -7.40 10.52 14.21
N THR A 259 -6.52 11.41 14.65
CA THR A 259 -6.82 12.84 14.83
C THR A 259 -6.13 13.65 13.74
N MET A 260 -6.92 14.07 12.75
CA MET A 260 -6.50 14.99 11.70
C MET A 260 -7.26 16.31 11.85
N ASP A 261 -6.55 17.42 11.66
CA ASP A 261 -7.16 18.74 11.54
C ASP A 261 -7.52 18.99 10.09
N TYR A 262 -8.78 19.40 9.86
CA TYR A 262 -9.28 19.75 8.53
C TYR A 262 -9.68 21.23 8.51
N GLU A 263 -9.27 21.91 7.43
CA GLU A 263 -9.64 23.30 7.16
C GLU A 263 -10.10 23.41 5.71
N LEU A 264 -11.25 24.01 5.50
CA LEU A 264 -11.85 24.26 4.18
C LEU A 264 -11.93 25.75 3.92
N ALA A 265 -11.55 26.16 2.71
CA ALA A 265 -11.75 27.53 2.21
C ALA A 265 -12.64 27.49 0.97
N PRO A 266 -13.65 28.34 0.83
CA PRO A 266 -14.33 28.56 -0.45
C PRO A 266 -13.37 29.26 -1.42
N ALA A 267 -13.73 29.26 -2.71
CA ALA A 267 -12.90 29.91 -3.73
C ALA A 267 -12.59 31.38 -3.35
N LEU A 268 -11.30 31.73 -3.35
CA LEU A 268 -10.75 33.02 -2.96
C LEU A 268 -11.05 33.45 -1.51
N GLY A 269 -11.53 32.52 -0.67
CA GLY A 269 -11.84 32.76 0.73
C GLY A 269 -10.73 32.36 1.69
N SER A 270 -11.03 32.38 2.98
CA SER A 270 -10.11 32.01 4.05
C SER A 270 -10.42 30.61 4.59
N PHE A 271 -9.38 29.91 5.06
CA PHE A 271 -9.54 28.62 5.72
C PHE A 271 -10.30 28.74 7.04
N ALA A 272 -11.27 27.83 7.23
CA ALA A 272 -11.97 27.65 8.48
C ALA A 272 -11.96 26.17 8.86
N VAL A 273 -11.90 25.88 10.16
CA VAL A 273 -11.94 24.51 10.68
C VAL A 273 -13.24 23.81 10.23
N CYS A 274 -13.13 22.58 9.76
CA CYS A 274 -14.25 21.77 9.34
C CYS A 274 -14.06 20.30 9.76
N ARG A 275 -15.10 19.49 9.51
CA ARG A 275 -15.03 18.03 9.64
C ARG A 275 -15.54 17.40 8.34
N ILE A 276 -14.83 16.37 7.87
CA ILE A 276 -15.20 15.62 6.67
C ILE A 276 -15.24 14.11 6.93
N ASP A 277 -14.96 13.70 8.16
CA ASP A 277 -14.75 12.30 8.55
C ASP A 277 -15.69 11.80 9.66
N ASP A 278 -16.65 12.61 10.11
CA ASP A 278 -17.49 12.33 11.30
C ASP A 278 -18.30 11.04 11.20
N ASP A 279 -18.74 10.67 10.02
CA ASP A 279 -19.54 9.47 9.74
C ASP A 279 -18.68 8.25 9.30
N ILE A 280 -17.36 8.36 9.33
CA ILE A 280 -16.46 7.24 9.05
C ILE A 280 -16.01 6.62 10.38
N PRO A 281 -16.23 5.31 10.60
CA PRO A 281 -15.83 4.65 11.84
C PRO A 281 -14.33 4.82 12.15
N ALA A 282 -14.02 5.14 13.40
CA ALA A 282 -12.66 5.12 13.91
C ALA A 282 -12.24 3.67 14.18
N GLN A 283 -11.72 3.01 13.17
CA GLN A 283 -11.25 1.62 13.25
C GLN A 283 -9.92 1.46 12.49
N THR A 284 -9.20 0.38 12.79
CA THR A 284 -8.00 0.06 12.03
C THR A 284 -8.34 -0.17 10.55
N PRO A 285 -7.54 0.34 9.60
CA PRO A 285 -7.78 0.16 8.17
C PRO A 285 -7.73 -1.30 7.72
N TRP A 286 -7.19 -2.20 8.52
CA TRP A 286 -7.16 -3.63 8.25
C TRP A 286 -8.53 -4.30 8.29
N ILE A 287 -9.49 -3.81 9.11
CA ILE A 287 -10.83 -4.41 9.19
C ILE A 287 -11.54 -4.30 7.84
N PRO A 288 -11.83 -3.11 7.28
CA PRO A 288 -12.48 -3.01 5.98
C PRO A 288 -11.65 -3.60 4.84
N PHE A 289 -10.31 -3.58 4.94
CA PHE A 289 -9.43 -4.24 3.99
C PHE A 289 -9.69 -5.76 3.94
N PHE A 290 -9.71 -6.43 5.10
CA PHE A 290 -9.95 -7.88 5.16
C PHE A 290 -11.38 -8.27 4.83
N GLU A 291 -12.38 -7.43 5.12
CA GLU A 291 -13.76 -7.64 4.70
C GLU A 291 -13.89 -7.65 3.16
N HIS A 292 -13.25 -6.70 2.48
CA HIS A 292 -13.20 -6.68 1.01
C HIS A 292 -12.39 -7.84 0.45
N TRP A 293 -11.27 -8.21 1.09
CA TRP A 293 -10.50 -9.39 0.69
C TRP A 293 -11.33 -10.67 0.79
N HIS A 294 -12.02 -10.88 1.91
CA HIS A 294 -12.89 -12.05 2.08
C HIS A 294 -14.03 -12.09 1.04
N ALA A 295 -14.65 -10.95 0.77
CA ALA A 295 -15.66 -10.86 -0.28
C ALA A 295 -15.09 -11.27 -1.65
N TYR A 296 -13.88 -10.84 -1.98
CA TYR A 296 -13.19 -11.19 -3.21
C TYR A 296 -12.85 -12.68 -3.29
N LEU A 297 -12.38 -13.30 -2.20
CA LEU A 297 -12.17 -14.74 -2.12
C LEU A 297 -13.46 -15.55 -2.37
N ALA A 298 -14.60 -14.99 -1.98
CA ALA A 298 -15.92 -15.61 -2.20
C ALA A 298 -16.52 -15.33 -3.60
N GLY A 299 -15.75 -14.78 -4.54
CA GLY A 299 -16.20 -14.43 -5.90
C GLY A 299 -16.94 -13.10 -5.99
N GLY A 300 -16.84 -12.26 -4.97
CA GLY A 300 -17.37 -10.89 -4.99
C GLY A 300 -16.55 -9.94 -5.86
N PRO A 301 -16.88 -8.63 -5.84
CA PRO A 301 -16.22 -7.65 -6.69
C PRO A 301 -14.72 -7.55 -6.44
N GLU A 302 -13.96 -7.35 -7.51
CA GLU A 302 -12.52 -7.17 -7.47
C GLU A 302 -12.15 -5.90 -6.70
N PRO A 303 -11.36 -6.01 -5.60
CA PRO A 303 -11.04 -4.85 -4.78
C PRO A 303 -9.95 -3.99 -5.42
N PRO A 304 -9.83 -2.71 -5.03
CA PRO A 304 -8.81 -1.81 -5.58
C PRO A 304 -7.37 -2.21 -5.24
N PHE A 305 -7.17 -3.14 -4.31
CA PHE A 305 -5.87 -3.72 -3.95
C PHE A 305 -5.65 -5.13 -4.54
N SER A 306 -6.48 -5.57 -5.49
CA SER A 306 -6.18 -6.77 -6.27
C SER A 306 -4.83 -6.62 -6.97
N GLY A 307 -4.17 -7.73 -7.31
CA GLY A 307 -2.92 -7.69 -8.05
C GLY A 307 -3.02 -6.86 -9.33
N ARG A 308 -4.13 -6.99 -10.09
CA ARG A 308 -4.39 -6.22 -11.31
C ARG A 308 -4.53 -4.72 -11.04
N ASN A 309 -5.38 -4.34 -10.10
CA ASN A 309 -5.59 -2.93 -9.78
C ASN A 309 -4.35 -2.29 -9.13
N ASN A 310 -3.53 -3.08 -8.42
CA ASN A 310 -2.27 -2.62 -7.85
C ASN A 310 -1.19 -2.33 -8.90
N LEU A 311 -1.30 -2.84 -10.13
CA LEU A 311 -0.35 -2.51 -11.20
C LEU A 311 -0.25 -1.00 -11.46
N LYS A 312 -1.34 -0.21 -11.30
CA LYS A 312 -1.28 1.26 -11.41
C LYS A 312 -0.39 1.89 -10.34
N VAL A 313 -0.53 1.44 -9.10
CA VAL A 313 0.32 1.89 -7.98
C VAL A 313 1.77 1.53 -8.26
N PHE A 314 1.99 0.31 -8.74
CA PHE A 314 3.33 -0.21 -8.97
C PHE A 314 3.99 0.41 -10.21
N ALA A 315 3.22 0.77 -11.26
CA ALA A 315 3.70 1.56 -12.39
C ALA A 315 4.19 2.94 -11.94
N LEU A 316 3.41 3.63 -11.11
CA LEU A 316 3.82 4.93 -10.55
C LEU A 316 5.07 4.82 -9.67
N LEU A 317 5.17 3.77 -8.84
CA LEU A 317 6.34 3.50 -8.01
C LEU A 317 7.58 3.20 -8.85
N SER A 318 7.47 2.32 -9.85
CA SER A 318 8.57 1.97 -10.76
C SER A 318 9.04 3.16 -11.57
N ALA A 319 8.11 4.00 -12.05
CA ALA A 319 8.43 5.23 -12.75
C ALA A 319 9.13 6.26 -11.85
N ALA A 320 8.75 6.34 -10.57
CA ALA A 320 9.42 7.19 -9.58
C ALA A 320 10.88 6.76 -9.38
N ILE A 321 11.12 5.44 -9.25
CA ILE A 321 12.47 4.87 -9.10
C ILE A 321 13.29 5.18 -10.34
N ALA A 322 12.77 4.89 -11.54
CA ALA A 322 13.46 5.19 -12.81
C ALA A 322 13.76 6.69 -12.95
N SER A 323 12.88 7.56 -12.45
CA SER A 323 13.11 9.01 -12.45
C SER A 323 14.26 9.40 -11.53
N VAL A 324 14.34 8.85 -10.31
CA VAL A 324 15.47 9.08 -9.38
C VAL A 324 16.80 8.60 -10.00
N GLU A 325 16.80 7.44 -10.65
CA GLU A 325 18.01 6.85 -11.26
C GLU A 325 18.50 7.61 -12.48
N THR A 326 17.58 8.13 -13.30
CA THR A 326 17.92 8.79 -14.56
C THR A 326 17.97 10.32 -14.48
N GLY A 327 17.40 10.93 -13.44
CA GLY A 327 17.19 12.37 -13.34
C GLY A 327 16.22 12.93 -14.39
N GLN A 328 15.37 12.07 -14.96
CA GLN A 328 14.44 12.43 -16.04
C GLN A 328 13.00 12.28 -15.63
N ARG A 329 12.13 13.07 -16.27
CA ARG A 329 10.68 12.85 -16.18
C ARG A 329 10.30 11.56 -16.91
N VAL A 330 9.62 10.64 -16.22
CA VAL A 330 9.16 9.37 -16.76
C VAL A 330 7.68 9.45 -17.11
N ARG A 331 7.33 9.10 -18.34
CA ARG A 331 5.93 8.90 -18.75
C ARG A 331 5.44 7.54 -18.29
N ILE A 332 4.17 7.46 -17.90
CA ILE A 332 3.56 6.25 -17.32
C ILE A 332 2.50 5.70 -18.29
N LYS A 333 1.43 6.46 -18.54
CA LYS A 333 0.26 5.99 -19.29
C LYS A 333 0.58 5.51 -20.72
N ASP A 334 1.43 6.24 -21.42
CA ASP A 334 1.83 5.91 -22.81
C ASP A 334 3.15 5.14 -22.90
N ASN A 335 3.66 4.64 -21.78
CA ASN A 335 4.90 3.86 -21.76
C ASN A 335 4.57 2.38 -21.96
N PRO A 336 5.09 1.72 -23.01
CA PRO A 336 4.83 0.30 -23.26
C PRO A 336 5.15 -0.62 -22.06
N LEU A 337 6.15 -0.24 -21.23
CA LEU A 337 6.51 -1.00 -20.03
C LEU A 337 5.33 -1.08 -19.04
N TYR A 338 4.51 -0.03 -18.95
CA TYR A 338 3.41 0.07 -17.97
C TYR A 338 2.02 -0.15 -18.58
N ALA A 339 1.93 -0.55 -19.84
CA ALA A 339 0.65 -0.69 -20.56
C ALA A 339 -0.36 -1.57 -19.81
N GLU A 340 0.09 -2.69 -19.25
CA GLU A 340 -0.75 -3.62 -18.49
C GLU A 340 -1.42 -3.02 -17.26
N ALA A 341 -0.90 -1.91 -16.72
CA ALA A 341 -1.50 -1.21 -15.59
C ALA A 341 -2.80 -0.48 -15.95
N PHE A 342 -3.09 -0.29 -17.24
CA PHE A 342 -4.21 0.51 -17.74
C PHE A 342 -5.20 -0.31 -18.59
N LEU A 343 -5.02 -1.63 -18.66
CA LEU A 343 -5.95 -2.59 -19.28
C LEU A 343 -6.97 -3.07 -18.25
#